data_8c6a5fe7b7392857e7b4776dc64c8349
#
_entry.id   8c6a5fe7b7392857e7b4776dc64c8349
#
_cell.length_a   1.000
_cell.length_b   1.000
_cell.length_c   1.000
_cell.angle_alpha   90.00
_cell.angle_beta   90.00
_cell.angle_gamma   90.00
#
_symmetry.space_group_name_H-M   'P 1'
#
loop_
_entity.id
_entity.type
_entity.pdbx_description
1 polymer ?
#
loop_
_entity_poly.entity_id
_entity_poly.type
_entity_poly.pdbx_seq_one_letter_code
_entity_poly.pdbx_strand_id
1 'polypeptide(L)'
;MKLAKERIRIYAYVFSLAVLCLISTARFACESPQARPLGENSFDQYLHRFDELKKVLPARGAVGYIDDRAENPLGPGYYYAVQYAAAPLVVKHSADPGLVIGNFTSSAAASAHPTNLVTVRDFGQGVVLFRQRHP
;
A
#
# COMPACT_ATOMS: atom_id res chain seq x y z
N MET A 1 -19.85 -25.03 53.63
CA MET A 1 -20.57 -25.31 52.35
C MET A 1 -20.65 -24.10 51.40
N LYS A 2 -20.79 -22.84 51.85
CA LYS A 2 -20.88 -21.64 50.98
C LYS A 2 -19.59 -21.40 50.20
N LEU A 3 -18.41 -21.46 50.81
CA LEU A 3 -17.10 -21.23 50.16
C LEU A 3 -16.78 -22.19 49.02
N ALA A 4 -17.21 -23.45 49.12
CA ALA A 4 -17.00 -24.42 48.04
C ALA A 4 -17.86 -24.09 46.79
N LYS A 5 -19.09 -23.63 46.97
CA LYS A 5 -19.96 -23.19 45.85
C LYS A 5 -19.44 -21.95 45.14
N GLU A 6 -18.85 -21.00 45.87
CA GLU A 6 -18.25 -19.79 45.25
C GLU A 6 -17.02 -20.15 44.44
N ARG A 7 -16.15 -21.03 44.94
CA ARG A 7 -14.98 -21.48 44.16
C ARG A 7 -15.39 -22.19 42.87
N ILE A 8 -16.40 -23.07 42.95
CA ILE A 8 -16.90 -23.75 41.74
C ILE A 8 -17.45 -22.74 40.72
N ARG A 9 -18.16 -21.70 41.15
CA ARG A 9 -18.63 -20.63 40.25
C ARG A 9 -17.47 -19.90 39.60
N ILE A 10 -16.44 -19.52 40.34
CA ILE A 10 -15.27 -18.81 39.80
C ILE A 10 -14.57 -19.68 38.74
N TYR A 11 -14.36 -20.96 39.03
CA TYR A 11 -13.75 -21.86 38.03
C TYR A 11 -14.62 -22.02 36.78
N ALA A 12 -15.93 -22.09 36.93
CA ALA A 12 -16.84 -22.15 35.77
C ALA A 12 -16.75 -20.88 34.90
N TYR A 13 -16.68 -19.69 35.50
CA TYR A 13 -16.50 -18.44 34.74
C TYR A 13 -15.15 -18.38 34.04
N VAL A 14 -14.07 -18.74 34.73
CA VAL A 14 -12.72 -18.75 34.14
C VAL A 14 -12.66 -19.75 32.97
N PHE A 15 -13.23 -20.93 33.14
CA PHE A 15 -13.28 -21.93 32.08
C PHE A 15 -14.11 -21.46 30.89
N SER A 16 -15.27 -20.85 31.11
CA SER A 16 -16.11 -20.31 30.05
C SER A 16 -15.38 -19.19 29.27
N LEU A 17 -14.66 -18.32 29.98
CA LEU A 17 -13.88 -17.26 29.36
C LEU A 17 -12.74 -17.84 28.50
N ALA A 18 -12.03 -18.83 29.01
CA ALA A 18 -10.97 -19.50 28.26
C ALA A 18 -11.48 -20.18 26.97
N VAL A 19 -12.64 -20.85 27.06
CA VAL A 19 -13.28 -21.45 25.88
C VAL A 19 -13.70 -20.41 24.86
N LEU A 20 -14.26 -19.28 25.27
CA LEU A 20 -14.61 -18.17 24.36
C LEU A 20 -13.39 -17.58 23.69
N CYS A 21 -12.28 -17.38 24.40
CA CYS A 21 -11.03 -16.93 23.83
C CYS A 21 -10.49 -17.91 22.79
N LEU A 22 -10.52 -19.21 23.07
CA LEU A 22 -10.10 -20.24 22.12
C LEU A 22 -10.97 -20.26 20.86
N ILE A 23 -12.28 -20.16 21.00
CA ILE A 23 -13.21 -20.10 19.87
C ILE A 23 -12.95 -18.84 19.02
N SER A 24 -12.77 -17.67 19.66
CA SER A 24 -12.45 -16.42 18.96
C SER A 24 -11.14 -16.51 18.19
N THR A 25 -10.11 -17.09 18.81
CA THR A 25 -8.79 -17.24 18.16
C THR A 25 -8.88 -18.23 16.99
N ALA A 26 -9.58 -19.34 17.17
CA ALA A 26 -9.79 -20.32 16.09
C ALA A 26 -10.58 -19.71 14.93
N ARG A 27 -11.64 -18.95 15.21
CA ARG A 27 -12.39 -18.23 14.17
C ARG A 27 -11.52 -17.23 13.44
N PHE A 28 -10.78 -16.41 14.16
CA PHE A 28 -9.85 -15.46 13.54
C PHE A 28 -8.81 -16.17 12.65
N ALA A 29 -8.28 -17.30 13.09
CA ALA A 29 -7.34 -18.08 12.28
C ALA A 29 -7.99 -18.69 11.03
N CYS A 30 -9.27 -19.08 11.10
CA CYS A 30 -10.00 -19.66 9.96
C CYS A 30 -10.54 -18.58 8.99
N GLU A 31 -10.96 -17.43 9.53
CA GLU A 31 -11.51 -16.31 8.76
C GLU A 31 -10.43 -15.35 8.26
N SER A 32 -9.22 -15.39 8.83
CA SER A 32 -8.08 -14.71 8.22
C SER A 32 -7.92 -15.33 6.83
N PRO A 33 -8.26 -14.61 5.74
CA PRO A 33 -7.88 -15.07 4.42
C PRO A 33 -6.40 -15.35 4.58
N GLN A 34 -5.99 -16.61 4.38
CA GLN A 34 -4.58 -16.95 4.36
C GLN A 34 -3.94 -15.83 3.58
N ALA A 35 -3.33 -14.89 4.28
CA ALA A 35 -2.44 -13.96 3.64
C ALA A 35 -1.48 -14.89 2.93
N ARG A 36 -1.80 -15.22 1.68
CA ARG A 36 -0.84 -15.86 0.80
C ARG A 36 0.37 -15.00 1.03
N PRO A 37 1.46 -15.52 1.58
CA PRO A 37 2.67 -14.74 1.65
C PRO A 37 2.79 -14.23 0.23
N LEU A 38 2.59 -12.92 0.04
CA LEU A 38 2.91 -12.25 -1.21
C LEU A 38 4.30 -12.80 -1.45
N GLY A 39 4.38 -13.80 -2.39
CA GLY A 39 5.63 -14.53 -2.52
C GLY A 39 6.68 -13.46 -2.60
N GLU A 40 7.74 -13.56 -1.82
CA GLU A 40 8.79 -12.52 -1.69
C GLU A 40 9.13 -11.91 -3.05
N ASN A 41 8.90 -12.67 -4.11
CA ASN A 41 9.09 -12.27 -5.50
C ASN A 41 8.07 -11.26 -6.05
N SER A 42 6.84 -11.17 -5.56
CA SER A 42 5.82 -10.33 -6.23
C SER A 42 5.93 -8.86 -5.84
N PHE A 43 6.27 -8.53 -4.60
CA PHE A 43 6.45 -7.16 -4.15
C PHE A 43 7.79 -6.60 -4.64
N ASP A 44 8.86 -7.37 -4.53
CA ASP A 44 10.18 -6.98 -5.04
C ASP A 44 10.13 -6.80 -6.57
N GLN A 45 9.49 -7.72 -7.28
CA GLN A 45 9.27 -7.59 -8.72
C GLN A 45 8.48 -6.33 -9.07
N TYR A 46 7.48 -5.98 -8.24
CA TYR A 46 6.74 -4.74 -8.41
C TYR A 46 7.64 -3.50 -8.18
N LEU A 47 8.52 -3.52 -7.19
CA LEU A 47 9.45 -2.43 -6.90
C LEU A 47 10.49 -2.22 -7.99
N HIS A 48 10.95 -3.27 -8.66
CA HIS A 48 11.91 -3.17 -9.76
C HIS A 48 11.44 -2.29 -10.93
N ARG A 49 10.12 -2.09 -11.08
CA ARG A 49 9.56 -1.16 -12.07
C ARG A 49 10.07 0.27 -11.89
N PHE A 50 10.47 0.64 -10.68
CA PHE A 50 10.89 1.99 -10.32
C PHE A 50 12.40 2.17 -10.32
N ASP A 51 13.20 1.15 -10.62
CA ASP A 51 14.66 1.22 -10.54
C ASP A 51 15.25 2.24 -11.51
N GLU A 52 14.74 2.30 -12.73
CA GLU A 52 15.17 3.29 -13.71
C GLU A 52 14.66 4.70 -13.36
N LEU A 53 13.48 4.81 -12.78
CA LEU A 53 12.93 6.07 -12.29
C LEU A 53 13.82 6.65 -11.18
N LYS A 54 14.26 5.83 -10.23
CA LYS A 54 15.14 6.26 -9.11
C LYS A 54 16.42 6.95 -9.60
N LYS A 55 16.97 6.53 -10.72
CA LYS A 55 18.22 7.10 -11.27
C LYS A 55 18.09 8.54 -11.76
N VAL A 56 16.85 8.98 -12.06
CA VAL A 56 16.58 10.32 -12.60
C VAL A 56 15.87 11.23 -11.58
N LEU A 57 15.43 10.69 -10.45
CA LEU A 57 14.83 11.48 -9.40
C LEU A 57 15.89 12.27 -8.61
N PRO A 58 15.55 13.45 -8.08
CA PRO A 58 16.45 14.21 -7.22
C PRO A 58 16.73 13.45 -5.93
N ALA A 59 17.92 13.67 -5.35
CA ALA A 59 18.31 12.98 -4.11
C ALA A 59 17.48 13.39 -2.88
N ARG A 60 16.81 14.54 -2.90
CA ARG A 60 15.99 15.06 -1.79
C ARG A 60 14.88 15.95 -2.35
N GLY A 61 13.82 16.13 -1.57
CA GLY A 61 12.72 17.01 -1.89
C GLY A 61 11.38 16.30 -1.87
N ALA A 62 10.40 16.87 -2.58
CA ALA A 62 9.07 16.31 -2.72
C ALA A 62 8.75 16.07 -4.20
N VAL A 63 8.06 14.98 -4.47
CA VAL A 63 7.52 14.61 -5.77
C VAL A 63 6.02 14.33 -5.65
N GLY A 64 5.28 14.65 -6.70
CA GLY A 64 3.87 14.29 -6.81
C GLY A 64 3.67 12.83 -7.16
N TYR A 65 2.47 12.36 -6.95
CA TYR A 65 2.02 11.03 -7.32
C TYR A 65 0.60 11.07 -7.87
N ILE A 66 0.41 10.43 -9.01
CA ILE A 66 -0.90 10.21 -9.62
C ILE A 66 -1.01 8.75 -10.09
N ASP A 67 -2.19 8.19 -10.01
CA ASP A 67 -2.51 6.86 -10.52
C ASP A 67 -3.92 6.80 -11.11
N ASP A 68 -4.24 5.66 -11.72
CA ASP A 68 -5.55 5.33 -12.27
C ASP A 68 -6.34 4.36 -11.38
N ARG A 69 -5.93 4.19 -10.10
CA ARG A 69 -6.45 3.17 -9.19
C ARG A 69 -7.21 3.76 -8.00
N ALA A 70 -7.68 4.99 -8.09
CA ALA A 70 -8.35 5.69 -7.00
C ALA A 70 -9.55 4.89 -6.43
N GLU A 71 -10.24 4.12 -7.26
CA GLU A 71 -11.39 3.29 -6.86
C GLU A 71 -10.99 1.86 -6.44
N ASN A 72 -9.72 1.50 -6.53
CA ASN A 72 -9.26 0.17 -6.18
C ASN A 72 -9.01 0.08 -4.66
N PRO A 73 -9.58 -0.92 -3.93
CA PRO A 73 -9.30 -1.12 -2.50
C PRO A 73 -7.81 -1.28 -2.17
N LEU A 74 -6.99 -1.72 -3.12
CA LEU A 74 -5.53 -1.84 -2.99
C LEU A 74 -4.79 -0.55 -3.39
N GLY A 75 -5.50 0.48 -3.85
CA GLY A 75 -4.93 1.77 -4.25
C GLY A 75 -3.92 2.34 -3.25
N PRO A 76 -4.24 2.40 -1.95
CA PRO A 76 -3.30 2.87 -0.93
C PRO A 76 -1.99 2.06 -0.89
N GLY A 77 -2.05 0.75 -1.12
CA GLY A 77 -0.87 -0.12 -1.15
C GLY A 77 0.11 0.25 -2.25
N TYR A 78 -0.39 0.62 -3.42
CA TYR A 78 0.44 1.06 -4.54
C TYR A 78 1.12 2.40 -4.26
N TYR A 79 0.42 3.33 -3.62
CA TYR A 79 1.00 4.59 -3.17
C TYR A 79 2.16 4.38 -2.19
N TYR A 80 1.97 3.53 -1.17
CA TYR A 80 3.02 3.20 -0.21
C TYR A 80 4.21 2.49 -0.85
N ALA A 81 3.98 1.63 -1.84
CA ALA A 81 5.06 1.00 -2.59
C ALA A 81 5.90 2.03 -3.35
N VAL A 82 5.27 3.03 -3.98
CA VAL A 82 5.99 4.13 -4.65
C VAL A 82 6.73 5.00 -3.64
N GLN A 83 6.13 5.30 -2.48
CA GLN A 83 6.79 6.05 -1.42
C GLN A 83 8.04 5.32 -0.90
N TYR A 84 7.95 4.01 -0.70
CA TYR A 84 9.09 3.17 -0.34
C TYR A 84 10.16 3.17 -1.44
N ALA A 85 9.76 2.99 -2.69
CA ALA A 85 10.66 2.98 -3.82
C ALA A 85 11.37 4.33 -4.02
N ALA A 86 10.69 5.46 -3.82
CA ALA A 86 11.24 6.80 -4.02
C ALA A 86 12.01 7.36 -2.82
N ALA A 87 12.08 6.64 -1.70
CA ALA A 87 12.83 7.12 -0.53
C ALA A 87 14.26 7.52 -0.89
N PRO A 88 14.79 8.64 -0.37
CA PRO A 88 14.29 9.47 0.75
C PRO A 88 13.37 10.64 0.34
N LEU A 89 12.84 10.67 -0.87
CA LEU A 89 11.90 11.70 -1.31
C LEU A 89 10.56 11.60 -0.56
N VAL A 90 9.92 12.75 -0.37
CA VAL A 90 8.54 12.80 0.13
C VAL A 90 7.59 12.70 -1.06
N VAL A 91 6.85 11.62 -1.16
CA VAL A 91 5.82 11.46 -2.19
C VAL A 91 4.51 12.07 -1.69
N LYS A 92 3.93 12.99 -2.48
CA LYS A 92 2.64 13.62 -2.18
C LYS A 92 1.59 13.10 -3.16
N HIS A 93 0.44 12.70 -2.68
CA HIS A 93 -0.69 12.29 -3.53
C HIS A 93 -1.36 13.52 -4.16
N SER A 94 -0.62 14.20 -5.03
CA SER A 94 -0.99 15.46 -5.66
C SER A 94 -0.12 15.69 -6.90
N ALA A 95 -0.61 16.45 -7.86
CA ALA A 95 0.14 16.91 -9.03
C ALA A 95 0.86 18.26 -8.84
N ASP A 96 0.81 18.86 -7.62
CA ASP A 96 1.37 20.20 -7.34
C ASP A 96 2.91 20.28 -7.38
N PRO A 97 3.68 19.24 -6.96
CA PRO A 97 5.13 19.28 -7.08
C PRO A 97 5.59 19.38 -8.51
N GLY A 98 6.72 20.07 -8.74
CA GLY A 98 7.29 20.28 -10.07
C GLY A 98 7.60 18.99 -10.85
N LEU A 99 7.87 17.87 -10.15
CA LEU A 99 7.97 16.52 -10.71
C LEU A 99 6.85 15.65 -10.14
N VAL A 100 6.24 14.83 -10.99
CA VAL A 100 5.11 13.96 -10.65
C VAL A 100 5.37 12.56 -11.19
N ILE A 101 5.26 11.58 -10.32
CA ILE A 101 5.34 10.16 -10.67
C ILE A 101 3.94 9.68 -11.04
N GLY A 102 3.76 9.20 -12.25
CA GLY A 102 2.58 8.46 -12.69
C GLY A 102 2.80 6.96 -12.54
N ASN A 103 1.85 6.27 -11.93
CA ASN A 103 1.88 4.83 -11.73
C ASN A 103 0.56 4.21 -12.21
N PHE A 104 0.49 3.92 -13.48
CA PHE A 104 -0.72 3.49 -14.17
C PHE A 104 -0.76 1.96 -14.37
N THR A 105 -1.95 1.45 -14.62
CA THR A 105 -2.16 0.03 -14.95
C THR A 105 -1.63 -0.33 -16.33
N SER A 106 -1.58 0.65 -17.24
CA SER A 106 -1.10 0.46 -18.60
C SER A 106 -0.50 1.75 -19.18
N SER A 107 0.29 1.63 -20.24
CA SER A 107 0.80 2.78 -20.98
C SER A 107 -0.31 3.60 -21.64
N ALA A 108 -1.43 2.97 -22.01
CA ALA A 108 -2.59 3.69 -22.56
C ALA A 108 -3.25 4.59 -21.50
N ALA A 109 -3.38 4.11 -20.24
CA ALA A 109 -3.87 4.91 -19.12
C ALA A 109 -2.93 6.08 -18.81
N ALA A 110 -1.62 5.91 -18.98
CA ALA A 110 -0.64 6.97 -18.82
C ALA A 110 -0.83 8.12 -19.82
N SER A 111 -1.40 7.85 -20.99
CA SER A 111 -1.67 8.88 -22.02
C SER A 111 -2.86 9.78 -21.67
N ALA A 112 -3.72 9.38 -20.75
CA ALA A 112 -4.91 10.11 -20.30
C ALA A 112 -4.63 11.05 -19.11
N HIS A 113 -3.37 11.46 -18.91
CA HIS A 113 -2.97 12.32 -17.79
C HIS A 113 -3.52 13.76 -17.91
N PRO A 114 -3.58 14.53 -16.80
CA PRO A 114 -4.00 15.92 -16.80
C PRO A 114 -3.19 16.79 -17.80
N THR A 115 -3.85 17.72 -18.46
CA THR A 115 -3.26 18.58 -19.51
C THR A 115 -2.17 19.52 -19.02
N ASN A 116 -2.12 19.78 -17.70
CA ASN A 116 -1.09 20.60 -17.06
C ASN A 116 0.23 19.86 -16.81
N LEU A 117 0.31 18.58 -17.17
CA LEU A 117 1.51 17.77 -17.03
C LEU A 117 2.15 17.53 -18.40
N VAL A 118 3.47 17.52 -18.43
CA VAL A 118 4.27 17.16 -19.61
C VAL A 118 5.09 15.94 -19.29
N THR A 119 5.01 14.92 -20.13
CA THR A 119 5.83 13.72 -20.00
C THR A 119 7.31 14.07 -20.14
N VAL A 120 8.09 13.79 -19.11
CA VAL A 120 9.54 13.89 -19.12
C VAL A 120 10.15 12.60 -19.65
N ARG A 121 9.68 11.46 -19.11
CA ARG A 121 10.16 10.15 -19.52
C ARG A 121 9.13 9.06 -19.17
N ASP A 122 8.92 8.15 -20.09
CA ASP A 122 8.20 6.90 -19.89
C ASP A 122 9.23 5.78 -19.65
N PHE A 123 9.06 5.05 -18.55
CA PHE A 123 9.90 3.91 -18.16
C PHE A 123 9.28 2.56 -18.52
N GLY A 124 8.10 2.58 -19.14
CA GLY A 124 7.33 1.39 -19.45
C GLY A 124 6.51 0.90 -18.25
N GLN A 125 5.73 -0.15 -18.48
CA GLN A 125 4.87 -0.78 -17.47
C GLN A 125 3.93 0.19 -16.72
N GLY A 126 3.58 1.34 -17.33
CA GLY A 126 2.74 2.37 -16.73
C GLY A 126 3.45 3.29 -15.74
N VAL A 127 4.79 3.24 -15.65
CA VAL A 127 5.58 4.17 -14.83
C VAL A 127 6.06 5.31 -15.68
N VAL A 128 5.61 6.53 -15.38
CA VAL A 128 5.92 7.73 -16.16
C VAL A 128 6.34 8.86 -15.23
N LEU A 129 7.34 9.61 -15.59
CA LEU A 129 7.73 10.85 -14.93
C LEU A 129 7.18 12.04 -15.71
N PHE A 130 6.47 12.87 -15.03
CA PHE A 130 5.92 14.12 -15.55
C PHE A 130 6.60 15.33 -14.91
N ARG A 131 6.50 16.44 -15.61
CA ARG A 131 6.80 17.76 -15.08
C ARG A 131 5.56 18.63 -15.18
N GLN A 132 5.30 19.42 -14.16
CA GLN A 132 4.25 20.41 -14.21
C GLN A 132 4.60 21.48 -15.25
N ARG A 133 3.63 21.79 -16.13
CA ARG A 133 3.76 22.92 -17.05
C ARG A 133 3.55 24.20 -16.26
N HIS A 134 4.60 24.98 -16.07
CA HIS A 134 4.42 26.34 -15.57
C HIS A 134 3.79 27.19 -16.67
N PRO A 135 2.79 28.02 -16.33
CA PRO A 135 2.23 28.98 -17.27
C PRO A 135 3.24 30.03 -17.71
#